data_bfefb4f42e86019765e7f58e79ee5060
#
_entry.id   bfefb4f42e86019765e7f58e79ee5060
#
_cell.length_a   1.000
_cell.length_b   1.000
_cell.length_c   1.000
_cell.angle_alpha   90.00
_cell.angle_beta   90.00
_cell.angle_gamma   90.00
#
_symmetry.space_group_name_H-M   'P 1'
#
loop_
_entity.id
_entity.type
_entity.pdbx_description
1 polymer ?
#
loop_
_entity_poly.entity_id
_entity_poly.type
_entity_poly.pdbx_seq_one_letter_code
_entity_poly.pdbx_strand_id
1 'polypeptide(L)'
;MNRIPRRLRQLSLIALASLALSACKGADSDLSKESVVRTPEHQSELDKYIEEQFSRPYNIEVLYRYREYEIGRGWVTSPARAENSLQFVNVLRYLFLEPYVETTSKAFVRQFSPQALILTGYSGYNPPPSNTYTLASTINGIKIVFMDINHLDFPTLKALYAEREALQGKTDATSVARYNELDAQIKKTNQSYITTLRTSYLRTIYHESAHTFHQRVEPTTDFDKITSLDYKGGTWTTWWTRNGKRSIQYGFISNYASQEPHEDFAELFAHYIILTPEEWAAKMQEADVIPSGASSSGKVLIERKLAIIKEYMTRQWGLDMDLLRSNVQKRYPEFARQDFTIIH
;
A
#
# COMPACT_ATOMS: atom_id res chain seq x y z
N MET A 1 55.43 -38.58 44.96
CA MET A 1 54.16 -38.03 44.43
C MET A 1 53.46 -37.32 45.54
N ASN A 2 53.61 -35.97 45.66
CA ASN A 2 53.05 -35.20 46.74
C ASN A 2 51.57 -34.84 46.39
N ARG A 3 50.64 -35.34 47.15
CA ARG A 3 49.20 -34.99 47.04
C ARG A 3 48.97 -33.65 47.73
N ILE A 4 48.54 -32.66 46.94
CA ILE A 4 48.08 -31.37 47.46
C ILE A 4 46.84 -31.56 48.35
N PRO A 5 46.80 -30.97 49.58
CA PRO A 5 45.69 -31.16 50.50
C PRO A 5 44.38 -30.53 49.90
N ARG A 6 43.28 -31.25 50.13
CA ARG A 6 41.93 -30.88 49.62
C ARG A 6 41.50 -29.44 49.96
N ARG A 7 41.99 -28.86 51.03
CA ARG A 7 41.67 -27.48 51.49
C ARG A 7 42.27 -26.39 50.58
N LEU A 8 43.46 -26.63 49.99
CA LEU A 8 44.04 -25.67 49.05
C LEU A 8 43.30 -25.64 47.71
N ARG A 9 42.69 -26.76 47.26
CA ARG A 9 41.85 -26.77 46.04
C ARG A 9 40.54 -26.02 46.19
N GLN A 10 39.94 -25.98 47.38
CA GLN A 10 38.71 -25.26 47.61
C GLN A 10 38.94 -23.74 47.71
N LEU A 11 40.06 -23.29 48.25
CA LEU A 11 40.46 -21.88 48.28
C LEU A 11 40.77 -21.32 46.89
N SER A 12 41.40 -22.12 46.02
CA SER A 12 41.70 -21.73 44.64
C SER A 12 40.44 -21.64 43.78
N LEU A 13 39.45 -22.48 43.98
CA LEU A 13 38.15 -22.40 43.30
C LEU A 13 37.30 -21.20 43.72
N ILE A 14 37.37 -20.81 45.00
CA ILE A 14 36.66 -19.63 45.52
C ILE A 14 37.34 -18.35 45.04
N ALA A 15 38.67 -18.31 44.92
CA ALA A 15 39.39 -17.15 44.37
C ALA A 15 39.16 -16.97 42.86
N LEU A 16 39.03 -18.06 42.07
CA LEU A 16 38.67 -17.99 40.66
C LEU A 16 37.21 -17.55 40.44
N ALA A 17 36.29 -17.99 41.32
CA ALA A 17 34.89 -17.60 41.25
C ALA A 17 34.68 -16.12 41.60
N SER A 18 35.45 -15.55 42.53
CA SER A 18 35.41 -14.12 42.87
C SER A 18 36.03 -13.21 41.80
N LEU A 19 37.01 -13.65 41.06
CA LEU A 19 37.55 -12.93 39.91
C LEU A 19 36.61 -12.91 38.69
N ALA A 20 35.80 -13.97 38.51
CA ALA A 20 34.82 -14.00 37.44
C ALA A 20 33.60 -13.07 37.71
N LEU A 21 33.29 -12.78 38.98
CA LEU A 21 32.22 -11.84 39.35
C LEU A 21 32.65 -10.37 39.30
N SER A 22 33.96 -10.09 39.26
CA SER A 22 34.47 -8.72 39.14
C SER A 22 34.57 -8.24 37.69
N ALA A 23 34.54 -9.14 36.70
CA ALA A 23 34.63 -8.79 35.28
C ALA A 23 33.33 -8.26 34.69
N CYS A 24 32.20 -8.42 35.38
CA CYS A 24 30.89 -7.90 34.90
C CYS A 24 30.51 -6.52 35.42
N LYS A 25 31.39 -5.83 36.18
CA LYS A 25 31.06 -4.50 36.72
C LYS A 25 31.47 -3.32 35.82
N GLY A 26 32.05 -3.59 34.67
CA GLY A 26 32.52 -2.54 33.75
C GLY A 26 31.57 -2.16 32.60
N ALA A 27 30.48 -2.92 32.42
CA ALA A 27 29.58 -2.72 31.27
C ALA A 27 28.30 -1.94 31.61
N ASP A 28 27.98 -1.78 32.90
CA ASP A 28 26.69 -1.19 33.33
C ASP A 28 26.73 0.30 33.66
N SER A 29 27.88 0.95 33.55
CA SER A 29 28.00 2.36 33.90
C SER A 29 27.60 3.33 32.78
N ASP A 30 27.35 2.84 31.57
CA ASP A 30 27.00 3.70 30.44
C ASP A 30 25.54 3.55 29.92
N LEU A 31 24.74 2.70 30.54
CA LEU A 31 23.30 2.61 30.24
C LEU A 31 22.49 3.83 30.76
N SER A 32 23.11 4.71 31.56
CA SER A 32 22.50 5.96 32.00
C SER A 32 22.90 7.17 31.13
N LYS A 33 23.84 6.97 30.21
CA LYS A 33 24.22 8.01 29.27
C LYS A 33 23.58 7.70 27.91
N GLU A 34 22.44 8.36 27.72
CA GLU A 34 21.71 8.49 26.46
C GLU A 34 21.35 7.16 25.79
N SER A 35 20.07 6.87 25.75
CA SER A 35 19.49 5.92 24.82
C SER A 35 20.19 6.07 23.46
N VAL A 36 20.72 4.96 22.91
CA VAL A 36 21.26 4.90 21.54
C VAL A 36 20.17 5.11 20.48
N VAL A 37 18.95 5.46 20.90
CA VAL A 37 17.99 6.13 20.05
C VAL A 37 18.57 7.52 19.79
N ARG A 38 19.46 7.62 18.81
CA ARG A 38 19.80 8.91 18.24
C ARG A 38 18.51 9.53 17.77
N THR A 39 17.98 10.46 18.56
CA THR A 39 17.14 11.52 18.00
C THR A 39 17.98 12.10 16.89
N PRO A 40 17.57 12.06 15.61
CA PRO A 40 18.38 12.60 14.54
C PRO A 40 18.67 14.05 14.90
N GLU A 41 19.94 14.39 15.09
CA GLU A 41 20.37 15.77 15.41
C GLU A 41 19.91 16.78 14.34
N HIS A 42 19.46 16.29 13.18
CA HIS A 42 18.91 17.07 12.09
C HIS A 42 17.70 16.37 11.49
N GLN A 43 16.50 16.64 12.05
CA GLN A 43 15.25 16.35 11.38
C GLN A 43 15.07 17.35 10.22
N SER A 44 14.93 16.82 8.99
CA SER A 44 14.55 17.65 7.84
C SER A 44 13.09 18.13 7.98
N GLU A 45 12.73 19.16 7.22
CA GLU A 45 11.33 19.60 7.16
C GLU A 45 10.38 18.46 6.71
N LEU A 46 10.85 17.57 5.83
CA LEU A 46 10.09 16.38 5.45
C LEU A 46 9.91 15.40 6.62
N ASP A 47 10.93 15.20 7.47
CA ASP A 47 10.80 14.31 8.64
C ASP A 47 9.74 14.85 9.61
N LYS A 48 9.75 16.15 9.87
CA LYS A 48 8.73 16.82 10.71
C LYS A 48 7.34 16.69 10.10
N TYR A 49 7.23 16.93 8.79
CA TYR A 49 5.98 16.81 8.07
C TYR A 49 5.42 15.37 8.13
N ILE A 50 6.25 14.36 7.91
CA ILE A 50 5.86 12.95 8.04
C ILE A 50 5.40 12.65 9.48
N GLU A 51 6.12 13.12 10.47
CA GLU A 51 5.74 12.94 11.88
C GLU A 51 4.36 13.54 12.16
N GLU A 52 4.10 14.77 11.70
CA GLU A 52 2.85 15.49 11.94
C GLU A 52 1.67 14.94 11.15
N GLN A 53 1.89 14.48 9.91
CA GLN A 53 0.80 14.05 9.03
C GLN A 53 0.54 12.54 9.03
N PHE A 54 1.51 11.72 9.46
CA PHE A 54 1.41 10.25 9.43
C PHE A 54 1.64 9.61 10.80
N SER A 55 2.77 9.88 11.45
CA SER A 55 3.15 9.15 12.65
C SER A 55 2.27 9.51 13.85
N ARG A 56 2.16 10.79 14.19
CA ARG A 56 1.35 11.25 15.34
C ARG A 56 -0.13 10.95 15.18
N PRO A 57 -0.80 11.31 14.05
CA PRO A 57 -2.24 11.11 13.92
C PRO A 57 -2.63 9.65 13.68
N TYR A 58 -1.83 8.89 12.93
CA TYR A 58 -2.23 7.59 12.40
C TYR A 58 -1.36 6.41 12.83
N ASN A 59 -0.26 6.66 13.55
CA ASN A 59 0.71 5.63 13.92
C ASN A 59 1.32 4.91 12.71
N ILE A 60 1.51 5.64 11.61
CA ILE A 60 2.11 5.15 10.38
C ILE A 60 3.54 5.71 10.29
N GLU A 61 4.53 4.84 10.29
CA GLU A 61 5.92 5.20 10.04
C GLU A 61 6.17 5.28 8.53
N VAL A 62 6.80 6.36 8.05
CA VAL A 62 7.20 6.48 6.64
C VAL A 62 8.72 6.61 6.56
N LEU A 63 9.35 5.63 5.92
CA LEU A 63 10.80 5.49 5.82
C LEU A 63 11.25 5.73 4.37
N TYR A 64 11.68 6.94 4.06
CA TYR A 64 12.33 7.25 2.78
C TYR A 64 13.87 7.18 2.86
N ARG A 65 14.42 7.11 4.09
CA ARG A 65 15.82 6.82 4.42
C ARG A 65 15.87 5.54 5.28
N TYR A 66 15.67 4.38 4.63
CA TYR A 66 15.62 3.08 5.28
C TYR A 66 17.00 2.41 5.31
N ARG A 67 17.12 1.36 6.11
CA ARG A 67 18.27 0.46 6.13
C ARG A 67 17.94 -0.78 5.29
N GLU A 68 18.95 -1.38 4.65
CA GLU A 68 18.76 -2.52 3.73
C GLU A 68 17.93 -3.68 4.31
N TYR A 69 18.07 -3.96 5.60
CA TYR A 69 17.31 -5.04 6.25
C TYR A 69 15.80 -4.75 6.35
N GLU A 70 15.36 -3.51 6.17
CA GLU A 70 13.95 -3.11 6.30
C GLU A 70 13.12 -3.45 5.06
N ILE A 71 13.77 -3.57 3.88
CA ILE A 71 13.10 -3.89 2.61
C ILE A 71 13.04 -5.39 2.31
N GLY A 72 13.58 -6.24 3.20
CA GLY A 72 13.67 -7.67 2.98
C GLY A 72 14.87 -8.08 2.11
N ARG A 73 15.12 -9.38 2.05
CA ARG A 73 16.24 -9.94 1.27
C ARG A 73 15.78 -10.18 -0.16
N GLY A 74 16.56 -9.71 -1.12
CA GLY A 74 16.39 -10.07 -2.53
C GLY A 74 16.35 -8.88 -3.50
N TRP A 75 16.17 -7.66 -3.02
CA TRP A 75 16.22 -6.47 -3.89
C TRP A 75 17.41 -5.58 -3.54
N VAL A 76 18.07 -5.09 -4.59
CA VAL A 76 19.07 -4.02 -4.49
C VAL A 76 18.43 -2.76 -5.04
N THR A 77 18.13 -1.81 -4.17
CA THR A 77 17.54 -0.51 -4.53
C THR A 77 18.07 0.57 -3.59
N SER A 78 17.93 1.83 -3.96
CA SER A 78 18.33 2.96 -3.14
C SER A 78 17.11 3.60 -2.45
N PRO A 79 17.32 4.38 -1.37
CA PRO A 79 16.30 5.24 -0.81
C PRO A 79 15.72 6.21 -1.85
N ALA A 80 14.45 6.56 -1.69
CA ALA A 80 13.82 7.59 -2.51
C ALA A 80 14.40 8.97 -2.20
N ARG A 81 14.45 9.86 -3.20
CA ARG A 81 14.83 11.25 -2.99
C ARG A 81 13.80 11.96 -2.11
N ALA A 82 14.23 12.94 -1.34
CA ALA A 82 13.33 13.65 -0.41
C ALA A 82 12.18 14.35 -1.15
N GLU A 83 12.45 15.00 -2.29
CA GLU A 83 11.45 15.69 -3.09
C GLU A 83 10.39 14.72 -3.68
N ASN A 84 10.81 13.56 -4.18
CA ASN A 84 9.87 12.54 -4.68
C ASN A 84 9.10 11.87 -3.54
N SER A 85 9.75 11.70 -2.38
CA SER A 85 9.10 11.19 -1.17
C SER A 85 8.02 12.16 -0.66
N LEU A 86 8.29 13.47 -0.63
CA LEU A 86 7.30 14.48 -0.29
C LEU A 86 6.09 14.41 -1.23
N GLN A 87 6.34 14.35 -2.53
CA GLN A 87 5.27 14.24 -3.52
C GLN A 87 4.43 12.98 -3.27
N PHE A 88 5.06 11.84 -3.04
CA PHE A 88 4.35 10.57 -2.84
C PHE A 88 3.55 10.53 -1.53
N VAL A 89 4.09 11.02 -0.41
CA VAL A 89 3.33 11.05 0.85
C VAL A 89 2.13 12.00 0.77
N ASN A 90 2.24 13.12 0.05
CA ASN A 90 1.11 14.00 -0.22
C ASN A 90 0.03 13.28 -1.07
N VAL A 91 0.44 12.51 -2.07
CA VAL A 91 -0.48 11.68 -2.87
C VAL A 91 -1.18 10.64 -1.99
N LEU A 92 -0.45 9.93 -1.11
CA LEU A 92 -1.04 8.95 -0.18
C LEU A 92 -2.00 9.62 0.81
N ARG A 93 -1.65 10.80 1.33
CA ARG A 93 -2.56 11.57 2.17
C ARG A 93 -3.86 11.87 1.43
N TYR A 94 -3.77 12.40 0.21
CA TYR A 94 -4.91 12.84 -0.60
C TYR A 94 -5.80 11.69 -1.08
N LEU A 95 -5.20 10.57 -1.55
CA LEU A 95 -5.94 9.46 -2.17
C LEU A 95 -6.16 8.23 -1.27
N PHE A 96 -5.58 8.20 -0.08
CA PHE A 96 -5.73 7.07 0.84
C PHE A 96 -6.18 7.52 2.24
N LEU A 97 -5.39 8.33 2.96
CA LEU A 97 -5.70 8.68 4.35
C LEU A 97 -6.99 9.51 4.47
N GLU A 98 -7.09 10.61 3.71
CA GLU A 98 -8.25 11.50 3.77
C GLU A 98 -9.57 10.79 3.38
N PRO A 99 -9.63 9.99 2.29
CA PRO A 99 -10.82 9.21 1.98
C PRO A 99 -11.26 8.25 3.09
N TYR A 100 -10.32 7.57 3.74
CA TYR A 100 -10.62 6.70 4.87
C TYR A 100 -11.14 7.49 6.08
N VAL A 101 -10.51 8.62 6.41
CA VAL A 101 -10.95 9.49 7.50
C VAL A 101 -12.36 10.04 7.26
N GLU A 102 -12.66 10.47 6.03
CA GLU A 102 -13.98 10.97 5.64
C GLU A 102 -15.06 9.87 5.68
N THR A 103 -14.67 8.64 5.40
CA THR A 103 -15.60 7.50 5.41
C THR A 103 -15.82 6.96 6.82
N THR A 104 -14.80 7.03 7.68
CA THR A 104 -14.80 6.41 9.00
C THR A 104 -14.40 7.42 10.10
N SER A 105 -13.12 7.41 10.51
CA SER A 105 -12.55 8.37 11.47
C SER A 105 -11.03 8.30 11.49
N LYS A 106 -10.38 9.30 12.09
CA LYS A 106 -8.93 9.25 12.39
C LYS A 106 -8.56 8.07 13.29
N ALA A 107 -9.41 7.74 14.27
CA ALA A 107 -9.17 6.60 15.16
C ALA A 107 -9.20 5.27 14.41
N PHE A 108 -10.11 5.11 13.45
CA PHE A 108 -10.18 3.94 12.59
C PHE A 108 -8.90 3.79 11.78
N VAL A 109 -8.45 4.84 11.08
CA VAL A 109 -7.22 4.81 10.28
C VAL A 109 -6.02 4.47 11.15
N ARG A 110 -5.89 5.11 12.32
CA ARG A 110 -4.82 4.81 13.29
C ARG A 110 -4.76 3.34 13.71
N GLN A 111 -5.90 2.70 13.82
CA GLN A 111 -6.00 1.32 14.30
C GLN A 111 -5.80 0.28 13.19
N PHE A 112 -6.21 0.59 11.96
CA PHE A 112 -6.37 -0.40 10.89
C PHE A 112 -5.51 -0.15 9.65
N SER A 113 -4.70 0.92 9.61
CA SER A 113 -3.75 1.12 8.52
C SER A 113 -2.48 0.28 8.67
N PRO A 114 -1.75 0.05 7.56
CA PRO A 114 -0.39 -0.48 7.62
C PRO A 114 0.50 0.35 8.55
N GLN A 115 1.38 -0.30 9.31
CA GLN A 115 2.18 0.38 10.31
C GLN A 115 3.41 1.08 9.75
N ALA A 116 3.96 0.57 8.65
CA ALA A 116 5.14 1.17 8.02
C ALA A 116 5.03 1.20 6.49
N LEU A 117 5.42 2.33 5.91
CA LEU A 117 5.53 2.55 4.48
C LEU A 117 7.00 2.86 4.18
N ILE A 118 7.64 2.04 3.35
CA ILE A 118 9.04 2.18 2.98
C ILE A 118 9.11 2.65 1.53
N LEU A 119 9.83 3.74 1.27
CA LEU A 119 9.90 4.36 -0.04
C LEU A 119 11.28 4.12 -0.66
N THR A 120 11.33 3.35 -1.75
CA THR A 120 12.57 3.11 -2.49
C THR A 120 12.60 3.92 -3.79
N GLY A 121 13.80 4.33 -4.18
CA GLY A 121 13.97 5.22 -5.33
C GLY A 121 13.72 4.53 -6.66
N TYR A 122 14.01 3.25 -6.75
CA TYR A 122 13.94 2.49 -7.99
C TYR A 122 13.19 1.17 -7.79
N SER A 123 12.69 0.62 -8.90
CA SER A 123 12.00 -0.67 -8.90
C SER A 123 12.90 -1.82 -8.45
N GLY A 124 12.33 -2.79 -7.75
CA GLY A 124 13.03 -4.02 -7.37
C GLY A 124 13.20 -4.94 -8.58
N TYR A 125 14.44 -5.18 -8.99
CA TYR A 125 14.71 -6.14 -10.06
C TYR A 125 14.67 -7.58 -9.51
N ASN A 126 13.88 -8.42 -10.16
CA ASN A 126 13.82 -9.85 -9.88
C ASN A 126 14.69 -10.58 -10.92
N PRO A 127 15.80 -11.24 -10.49
CA PRO A 127 16.71 -11.89 -11.43
C PRO A 127 16.07 -13.12 -12.11
N PRO A 128 16.76 -13.73 -13.11
CA PRO A 128 16.29 -14.93 -13.77
C PRO A 128 15.86 -16.03 -12.77
N PRO A 129 14.81 -16.80 -13.12
CA PRO A 129 14.15 -16.88 -14.41
C PRO A 129 13.03 -15.83 -14.65
N SER A 130 12.67 -15.01 -13.67
CA SER A 130 11.55 -14.08 -13.80
C SER A 130 11.85 -12.87 -14.68
N ASN A 131 13.03 -12.26 -14.56
CA ASN A 131 13.44 -11.04 -15.29
C ASN A 131 12.36 -9.94 -15.24
N THR A 132 11.74 -9.73 -14.05
CA THR A 132 10.65 -8.79 -13.87
C THR A 132 11.05 -7.68 -12.91
N TYR A 133 10.23 -6.63 -12.86
CA TYR A 133 10.37 -5.55 -11.89
C TYR A 133 9.19 -5.55 -10.93
N THR A 134 9.47 -5.31 -9.66
CA THR A 134 8.48 -5.13 -8.61
C THR A 134 8.35 -3.63 -8.30
N LEU A 135 7.13 -3.12 -8.29
CA LEU A 135 6.83 -1.72 -7.97
C LEU A 135 6.29 -1.55 -6.54
N ALA A 136 5.82 -2.61 -5.93
CA ALA A 136 5.45 -2.63 -4.52
C ALA A 136 5.45 -4.06 -3.99
N SER A 137 5.68 -4.21 -2.70
CA SER A 137 5.65 -5.50 -2.01
C SER A 137 5.30 -5.30 -0.54
N THR A 138 4.70 -6.31 0.05
CA THR A 138 4.37 -6.31 1.47
C THR A 138 5.26 -7.25 2.24
N ILE A 139 5.64 -6.84 3.44
CA ILE A 139 6.42 -7.64 4.38
C ILE A 139 5.55 -7.90 5.61
N ASN A 140 5.20 -9.17 5.81
CA ASN A 140 4.42 -9.66 6.96
C ASN A 140 3.07 -8.96 7.17
N GLY A 141 2.42 -8.45 6.10
CA GLY A 141 1.10 -7.82 6.18
C GLY A 141 1.04 -6.46 6.92
N ILE A 142 2.18 -5.96 7.42
CA ILE A 142 2.24 -4.73 8.23
C ILE A 142 3.13 -3.64 7.67
N LYS A 143 4.04 -3.99 6.76
CA LYS A 143 4.95 -3.06 6.09
C LYS A 143 4.74 -3.13 4.59
N ILE A 144 4.57 -1.98 3.96
CA ILE A 144 4.49 -1.87 2.50
C ILE A 144 5.75 -1.18 2.00
N VAL A 145 6.45 -1.83 1.06
CA VAL A 145 7.56 -1.25 0.33
C VAL A 145 7.03 -0.73 -0.99
N PHE A 146 7.02 0.57 -1.18
CA PHE A 146 6.75 1.21 -2.45
C PHE A 146 8.06 1.46 -3.19
N MET A 147 8.13 1.02 -4.43
CA MET A 147 9.32 1.10 -5.26
C MET A 147 9.12 2.06 -6.42
N ASP A 148 10.22 2.50 -7.03
CA ASP A 148 10.22 3.38 -8.20
C ASP A 148 9.73 4.82 -7.93
N ILE A 149 9.84 5.27 -6.68
CA ILE A 149 9.34 6.58 -6.25
C ILE A 149 10.06 7.73 -6.97
N ASN A 150 11.33 7.57 -7.35
CA ASN A 150 12.10 8.61 -8.05
C ASN A 150 11.63 8.90 -9.47
N HIS A 151 10.78 8.04 -10.05
CA HIS A 151 10.20 8.25 -11.37
C HIS A 151 8.79 8.88 -11.31
N LEU A 152 8.25 9.12 -10.11
CA LEU A 152 6.99 9.83 -9.97
C LEU A 152 7.20 11.32 -10.21
N ASP A 153 6.40 11.86 -11.13
CA ASP A 153 6.36 13.29 -11.43
C ASP A 153 4.91 13.68 -11.75
N PHE A 154 4.33 14.48 -10.87
CA PHE A 154 2.96 14.97 -10.99
C PHE A 154 2.93 16.50 -10.89
N PRO A 155 3.42 17.22 -11.92
CA PRO A 155 3.40 18.67 -11.92
C PRO A 155 1.97 19.20 -11.78
N THR A 156 1.81 20.22 -10.95
CA THR A 156 0.51 20.85 -10.73
C THR A 156 0.03 21.62 -11.96
N LEU A 157 -1.24 21.48 -12.26
CA LEU A 157 -1.94 22.25 -13.31
C LEU A 157 -2.81 23.37 -12.73
N LYS A 158 -2.56 23.79 -11.49
CA LYS A 158 -3.36 24.81 -10.77
C LYS A 158 -3.64 26.06 -11.61
N ALA A 159 -2.65 26.53 -12.37
CA ALA A 159 -2.82 27.69 -13.25
C ALA A 159 -3.83 27.43 -14.39
N LEU A 160 -3.81 26.24 -15.00
CA LEU A 160 -4.77 25.88 -16.06
C LEU A 160 -6.20 25.75 -15.51
N TYR A 161 -6.36 25.25 -14.28
CA TYR A 161 -7.68 25.24 -13.63
C TYR A 161 -8.20 26.66 -13.40
N ALA A 162 -7.36 27.58 -12.91
CA ALA A 162 -7.75 28.96 -12.68
C ALA A 162 -8.14 29.66 -14.00
N GLU A 163 -7.38 29.45 -15.09
CA GLU A 163 -7.71 29.98 -16.40
C GLU A 163 -9.04 29.42 -16.92
N ARG A 164 -9.26 28.11 -16.83
CA ARG A 164 -10.51 27.46 -17.22
C ARG A 164 -11.71 28.04 -16.44
N GLU A 165 -11.59 28.20 -15.13
CA GLU A 165 -12.64 28.75 -14.27
C GLU A 165 -12.96 30.21 -14.64
N ALA A 166 -11.97 31.02 -14.98
CA ALA A 166 -12.17 32.40 -15.43
C ALA A 166 -12.90 32.50 -16.78
N LEU A 167 -12.95 31.43 -17.55
CA LEU A 167 -13.65 31.34 -18.82
C LEU A 167 -15.05 30.73 -18.70
N GLN A 168 -15.38 30.16 -17.54
CA GLN A 168 -16.66 29.49 -17.31
C GLN A 168 -17.82 30.48 -17.47
N GLY A 169 -18.82 30.11 -18.28
CA GLY A 169 -20.00 30.91 -18.56
C GLY A 169 -19.81 32.01 -19.60
N LYS A 170 -18.60 32.20 -20.17
CA LYS A 170 -18.41 33.09 -21.33
C LYS A 170 -19.00 32.45 -22.59
N THR A 171 -19.59 33.30 -23.47
CA THR A 171 -20.33 32.83 -24.65
C THR A 171 -19.66 33.18 -25.98
N ASP A 172 -18.62 34.02 -25.97
CA ASP A 172 -17.89 34.33 -27.20
C ASP A 172 -17.07 33.12 -27.68
N ALA A 173 -16.96 32.97 -29.01
CA ALA A 173 -16.38 31.77 -29.60
C ALA A 173 -14.94 31.50 -29.18
N THR A 174 -14.13 32.52 -28.95
CA THR A 174 -12.72 32.40 -28.52
C THR A 174 -12.65 31.87 -27.09
N SER A 175 -13.42 32.42 -26.17
CA SER A 175 -13.48 31.97 -24.77
C SER A 175 -13.97 30.52 -24.66
N VAL A 176 -15.03 30.18 -25.44
CA VAL A 176 -15.57 28.81 -25.46
C VAL A 176 -14.52 27.81 -26.02
N ALA A 177 -13.85 28.17 -27.10
CA ALA A 177 -12.79 27.30 -27.68
C ALA A 177 -11.66 27.08 -26.67
N ARG A 178 -11.19 28.14 -26.01
CA ARG A 178 -10.11 28.04 -25.01
C ARG A 178 -10.54 27.25 -23.77
N TYR A 179 -11.78 27.44 -23.29
CA TYR A 179 -12.32 26.62 -22.21
C TYR A 179 -12.29 25.13 -22.53
N ASN A 180 -12.75 24.75 -23.73
CA ASN A 180 -12.78 23.35 -24.17
C ASN A 180 -11.39 22.76 -24.31
N GLU A 181 -10.42 23.52 -24.82
CA GLU A 181 -9.01 23.10 -24.91
C GLU A 181 -8.43 22.81 -23.52
N LEU A 182 -8.58 23.75 -22.58
CA LEU A 182 -8.12 23.60 -21.20
C LEU A 182 -8.76 22.41 -20.49
N ASP A 183 -10.08 22.27 -20.64
CA ASP A 183 -10.83 21.16 -20.03
C ASP A 183 -10.36 19.81 -20.56
N ALA A 184 -10.13 19.70 -21.87
CA ALA A 184 -9.59 18.49 -22.48
C ALA A 184 -8.15 18.18 -22.01
N GLN A 185 -7.29 19.18 -21.90
CA GLN A 185 -5.92 19.03 -21.40
C GLN A 185 -5.91 18.58 -19.94
N ILE A 186 -6.68 19.23 -19.09
CA ILE A 186 -6.81 18.90 -17.65
C ILE A 186 -7.32 17.46 -17.47
N LYS A 187 -8.39 17.09 -18.18
CA LYS A 187 -8.96 15.73 -18.13
C LYS A 187 -7.94 14.67 -18.55
N LYS A 188 -7.26 14.91 -19.68
CA LYS A 188 -6.25 13.97 -20.20
C LYS A 188 -5.10 13.78 -19.20
N THR A 189 -4.62 14.85 -18.58
CA THR A 189 -3.52 14.79 -17.61
C THR A 189 -3.94 14.09 -16.34
N ASN A 190 -5.12 14.44 -15.77
CA ASN A 190 -5.66 13.72 -14.62
C ASN A 190 -5.78 12.21 -14.89
N GLN A 191 -6.35 11.84 -16.04
CA GLN A 191 -6.50 10.44 -16.42
C GLN A 191 -5.14 9.72 -16.48
N SER A 192 -4.11 10.36 -17.03
CA SER A 192 -2.76 9.80 -17.09
C SER A 192 -2.18 9.59 -15.71
N TYR A 193 -2.22 10.60 -14.83
CA TYR A 193 -1.70 10.52 -13.45
C TYR A 193 -2.41 9.44 -12.64
N ILE A 194 -3.73 9.44 -12.66
CA ILE A 194 -4.53 8.46 -11.93
C ILE A 194 -4.30 7.04 -12.46
N THR A 195 -4.18 6.86 -13.77
CA THR A 195 -3.86 5.55 -14.35
C THR A 195 -2.51 5.03 -13.85
N THR A 196 -1.47 5.86 -13.83
CA THR A 196 -0.16 5.52 -13.29
C THR A 196 -0.26 5.10 -11.82
N LEU A 197 -0.94 5.90 -11.02
CA LEU A 197 -1.09 5.62 -9.59
C LEU A 197 -1.88 4.35 -9.29
N ARG A 198 -2.98 4.11 -10.01
CA ARG A 198 -3.85 2.95 -9.78
C ARG A 198 -3.19 1.63 -10.09
N THR A 199 -2.43 1.55 -11.18
CA THR A 199 -1.84 0.30 -11.63
C THR A 199 -0.80 -0.25 -10.66
N SER A 200 -0.17 0.60 -9.86
CA SER A 200 0.97 0.20 -9.04
C SER A 200 0.82 0.53 -7.55
N TYR A 201 0.43 1.75 -7.22
CA TYR A 201 0.50 2.24 -5.84
C TYR A 201 -0.84 2.16 -5.10
N LEU A 202 -1.92 2.67 -5.71
CA LEU A 202 -3.23 2.68 -5.05
C LEU A 202 -3.79 1.27 -4.92
N ARG A 203 -3.65 0.43 -5.96
CA ARG A 203 -4.07 -0.96 -5.84
C ARG A 203 -3.37 -1.63 -4.67
N THR A 204 -2.05 -1.47 -4.57
CA THR A 204 -1.28 -2.10 -3.50
C THR A 204 -1.72 -1.62 -2.11
N ILE A 205 -1.82 -0.30 -1.87
CA ILE A 205 -2.17 0.18 -0.52
C ILE A 205 -3.57 -0.24 -0.10
N TYR A 206 -4.55 -0.25 -1.02
CA TYR A 206 -5.91 -0.71 -0.72
C TYR A 206 -5.97 -2.23 -0.55
N HIS A 207 -5.22 -2.99 -1.33
CA HIS A 207 -5.07 -4.44 -1.20
C HIS A 207 -4.50 -4.81 0.17
N GLU A 208 -3.39 -4.22 0.56
CA GLU A 208 -2.75 -4.49 1.85
C GLU A 208 -3.61 -4.02 3.04
N SER A 209 -4.33 -2.92 2.88
CA SER A 209 -5.28 -2.50 3.91
C SER A 209 -6.42 -3.50 4.09
N ALA A 210 -6.85 -4.18 3.02
CA ALA A 210 -7.85 -5.25 3.11
C ALA A 210 -7.34 -6.45 3.92
N HIS A 211 -6.07 -6.81 3.79
CA HIS A 211 -5.47 -7.86 4.61
C HIS A 211 -5.49 -7.55 6.10
N THR A 212 -5.37 -6.27 6.51
CA THR A 212 -5.45 -5.90 7.93
C THR A 212 -6.81 -6.20 8.55
N PHE A 213 -7.88 -6.27 7.77
CA PHE A 213 -9.22 -6.61 8.23
C PHE A 213 -9.39 -8.11 8.41
N HIS A 214 -9.20 -8.89 7.35
CA HIS A 214 -9.46 -10.33 7.42
C HIS A 214 -8.49 -11.09 8.33
N GLN A 215 -7.26 -10.60 8.56
CA GLN A 215 -6.32 -11.17 9.51
C GLN A 215 -6.75 -11.00 10.98
N ARG A 216 -7.66 -10.07 11.28
CA ARG A 216 -8.18 -9.83 12.63
C ARG A 216 -9.51 -10.52 12.88
N VAL A 217 -10.36 -10.51 11.89
CA VAL A 217 -11.66 -11.18 11.91
C VAL A 217 -11.86 -11.87 10.57
N GLU A 218 -11.87 -13.19 10.56
CA GLU A 218 -12.04 -13.98 9.34
C GLU A 218 -13.40 -13.70 8.69
N PRO A 219 -13.47 -13.44 7.38
CA PRO A 219 -14.73 -13.36 6.65
C PRO A 219 -15.50 -14.70 6.68
N THR A 220 -16.77 -14.66 6.31
CA THR A 220 -17.55 -15.90 6.17
C THR A 220 -16.97 -16.81 5.09
N THR A 221 -16.92 -18.12 5.35
CA THR A 221 -16.50 -19.14 4.39
C THR A 221 -17.41 -19.23 3.14
N ASP A 222 -18.54 -18.52 3.10
CA ASP A 222 -19.41 -18.48 1.92
C ASP A 222 -18.74 -17.73 0.76
N PHE A 223 -17.81 -16.81 1.06
CA PHE A 223 -16.97 -16.19 0.04
C PHE A 223 -16.11 -17.23 -0.69
N ASP A 224 -15.41 -18.06 0.06
CA ASP A 224 -14.46 -19.06 -0.47
C ASP A 224 -15.17 -20.10 -1.34
N LYS A 225 -16.41 -20.46 -1.00
CA LYS A 225 -17.20 -21.47 -1.70
C LYS A 225 -17.60 -21.05 -3.12
N ILE A 226 -17.67 -19.74 -3.40
CA ILE A 226 -18.14 -19.23 -4.70
C ILE A 226 -17.28 -19.74 -5.86
N THR A 227 -15.95 -19.77 -5.68
CA THR A 227 -14.98 -20.20 -6.70
C THR A 227 -13.96 -21.21 -6.16
N SER A 228 -14.34 -22.01 -5.17
CA SER A 228 -13.44 -22.93 -4.44
C SER A 228 -12.64 -23.89 -5.33
N LEU A 229 -13.21 -24.31 -6.46
CA LEU A 229 -12.57 -25.23 -7.40
C LEU A 229 -11.65 -24.54 -8.42
N ASP A 230 -11.67 -23.23 -8.46
CA ASP A 230 -10.98 -22.43 -9.48
C ASP A 230 -9.73 -21.69 -8.99
N TYR A 231 -9.39 -21.76 -7.70
CA TYR A 231 -8.13 -21.24 -7.21
C TYR A 231 -6.94 -22.00 -7.79
N LYS A 232 -5.87 -21.28 -8.13
CA LYS A 232 -4.70 -21.81 -8.88
C LYS A 232 -3.43 -21.91 -8.04
N GLY A 233 -3.47 -21.45 -6.79
CA GLY A 233 -2.30 -21.45 -5.90
C GLY A 233 -1.09 -20.78 -6.57
N GLY A 234 0.09 -21.31 -6.35
CA GLY A 234 1.33 -20.78 -6.93
C GLY A 234 1.43 -20.77 -8.46
N THR A 235 0.44 -21.35 -9.19
CA THR A 235 0.44 -21.37 -10.66
C THR A 235 -0.34 -20.22 -11.29
N TRP A 236 -0.97 -19.34 -10.51
CA TRP A 236 -1.82 -18.25 -10.95
C TRP A 236 -1.18 -17.35 -12.04
N THR A 237 0.13 -17.14 -11.99
CA THR A 237 0.87 -16.29 -12.93
C THR A 237 0.81 -16.78 -14.39
N THR A 238 0.76 -18.08 -14.59
CA THR A 238 0.89 -18.70 -15.92
C THR A 238 -0.31 -19.53 -16.32
N TRP A 239 -1.12 -20.00 -15.36
CA TRP A 239 -2.19 -20.96 -15.64
C TRP A 239 -3.23 -20.43 -16.64
N TRP A 240 -3.68 -19.21 -16.47
CA TRP A 240 -4.72 -18.60 -17.31
C TRP A 240 -4.26 -18.45 -18.75
N THR A 241 -3.05 -17.90 -18.96
CA THR A 241 -2.47 -17.70 -20.29
C THR A 241 -2.20 -19.03 -20.99
N ARG A 242 -1.61 -20.01 -20.28
CA ARG A 242 -1.32 -21.34 -20.84
C ARG A 242 -2.55 -22.10 -21.29
N ASN A 243 -3.68 -21.87 -20.65
CA ASN A 243 -4.94 -22.53 -20.98
C ASN A 243 -5.86 -21.69 -21.87
N GLY A 244 -5.39 -20.53 -22.37
CA GLY A 244 -6.19 -19.64 -23.21
C GLY A 244 -7.46 -19.14 -22.53
N LYS A 245 -7.43 -18.99 -21.19
CA LYS A 245 -8.57 -18.60 -20.36
C LYS A 245 -8.30 -17.24 -19.73
N ARG A 246 -9.36 -16.55 -19.31
CA ARG A 246 -9.32 -15.26 -18.62
C ARG A 246 -9.90 -15.41 -17.22
N SER A 247 -9.13 -15.11 -16.20
CA SER A 247 -9.53 -15.27 -14.79
C SER A 247 -10.84 -14.55 -14.46
N ILE A 248 -11.08 -13.39 -15.08
CA ILE A 248 -12.28 -12.59 -14.84
C ILE A 248 -13.57 -13.30 -15.25
N GLN A 249 -13.53 -14.17 -16.26
CA GLN A 249 -14.67 -14.99 -16.69
C GLN A 249 -14.98 -16.14 -15.71
N TYR A 250 -14.05 -16.43 -14.79
CA TYR A 250 -14.18 -17.44 -13.73
C TYR A 250 -14.43 -16.82 -12.35
N GLY A 251 -14.73 -15.52 -12.29
CA GLY A 251 -15.09 -14.84 -11.06
C GLY A 251 -13.92 -14.25 -10.27
N PHE A 252 -12.76 -14.01 -10.91
CA PHE A 252 -11.59 -13.37 -10.31
C PHE A 252 -11.30 -12.05 -10.99
N ILE A 253 -11.29 -10.96 -10.23
CA ILE A 253 -11.09 -9.59 -10.75
C ILE A 253 -9.72 -9.39 -11.42
N SER A 254 -8.74 -10.19 -11.04
CA SER A 254 -7.38 -10.25 -11.60
C SER A 254 -6.87 -11.70 -11.62
N ASN A 255 -5.76 -11.96 -12.32
CA ASN A 255 -5.13 -13.28 -12.25
C ASN A 255 -4.65 -13.58 -10.83
N TYR A 256 -4.14 -12.57 -10.11
CA TYR A 256 -3.63 -12.71 -8.75
C TYR A 256 -4.74 -13.10 -7.75
N ALA A 257 -5.94 -12.57 -7.93
CA ALA A 257 -7.11 -12.97 -7.12
C ALA A 257 -7.34 -14.49 -7.11
N SER A 258 -6.92 -15.20 -8.16
CA SER A 258 -7.07 -16.67 -8.23
C SER A 258 -5.98 -17.43 -7.46
N GLN A 259 -5.08 -16.78 -6.77
CA GLN A 259 -4.08 -17.45 -5.95
C GLN A 259 -4.75 -18.20 -4.80
N GLU A 260 -5.49 -17.49 -3.98
CA GLU A 260 -6.20 -18.03 -2.81
C GLU A 260 -7.31 -17.06 -2.34
N PRO A 261 -8.22 -17.49 -1.44
CA PRO A 261 -9.36 -16.69 -1.01
C PRO A 261 -9.02 -15.32 -0.42
N HIS A 262 -7.96 -15.23 0.38
CA HIS A 262 -7.57 -13.96 1.00
C HIS A 262 -7.04 -12.94 -0.02
N GLU A 263 -6.32 -13.41 -1.03
CA GLU A 263 -5.88 -12.58 -2.15
C GLU A 263 -7.05 -12.14 -3.03
N ASP A 264 -8.01 -13.02 -3.23
CA ASP A 264 -9.24 -12.71 -3.95
C ASP A 264 -10.07 -11.63 -3.25
N PHE A 265 -10.21 -11.74 -1.93
CA PHE A 265 -10.86 -10.73 -1.10
C PHE A 265 -10.15 -9.37 -1.23
N ALA A 266 -8.82 -9.35 -1.05
CA ALA A 266 -8.03 -8.13 -1.07
C ALA A 266 -8.00 -7.48 -2.47
N GLU A 267 -7.83 -8.25 -3.53
CA GLU A 267 -7.87 -7.77 -4.91
C GLU A 267 -9.24 -7.20 -5.28
N LEU A 268 -10.32 -7.90 -4.93
CA LEU A 268 -11.67 -7.42 -5.23
C LEU A 268 -12.01 -6.14 -4.46
N PHE A 269 -11.63 -6.06 -3.18
CA PHE A 269 -11.76 -4.84 -2.38
C PHE A 269 -11.01 -3.67 -3.04
N ALA A 270 -9.72 -3.84 -3.35
CA ALA A 270 -8.90 -2.79 -3.92
C ALA A 270 -9.43 -2.31 -5.27
N HIS A 271 -9.71 -3.23 -6.20
CA HIS A 271 -10.21 -2.87 -7.52
C HIS A 271 -11.56 -2.17 -7.45
N TYR A 272 -12.45 -2.58 -6.54
CA TYR A 272 -13.74 -1.92 -6.37
C TYR A 272 -13.57 -0.46 -5.93
N ILE A 273 -12.67 -0.17 -5.02
CA ILE A 273 -12.45 1.19 -4.51
C ILE A 273 -11.82 2.10 -5.57
N ILE A 274 -10.83 1.61 -6.32
CA ILE A 274 -10.01 2.49 -7.17
C ILE A 274 -10.49 2.65 -8.61
N LEU A 275 -11.24 1.68 -9.15
CA LEU A 275 -11.72 1.75 -10.54
C LEU A 275 -12.90 2.69 -10.67
N THR A 276 -12.87 3.57 -11.69
CA THR A 276 -14.01 4.44 -12.00
C THR A 276 -15.28 3.63 -12.33
N PRO A 277 -16.48 4.23 -12.30
CA PRO A 277 -17.70 3.52 -12.70
C PRO A 277 -17.61 2.91 -14.09
N GLU A 278 -17.02 3.64 -15.05
CA GLU A 278 -16.87 3.22 -16.44
C GLU A 278 -15.89 2.04 -16.55
N GLU A 279 -14.78 2.08 -15.84
CA GLU A 279 -13.79 1.00 -15.82
C GLU A 279 -14.32 -0.25 -15.11
N TRP A 280 -15.07 -0.05 -14.04
CA TRP A 280 -15.75 -1.15 -13.35
C TRP A 280 -16.77 -1.80 -14.28
N ALA A 281 -17.61 -0.99 -14.98
CA ALA A 281 -18.59 -1.47 -15.94
C ALA A 281 -17.92 -2.26 -17.08
N ALA A 282 -16.80 -1.76 -17.62
CA ALA A 282 -16.03 -2.45 -18.65
C ALA A 282 -15.48 -3.81 -18.15
N LYS A 283 -14.98 -3.88 -16.91
CA LYS A 283 -14.55 -5.15 -16.31
C LYS A 283 -15.72 -6.12 -16.12
N MET A 284 -16.87 -5.64 -15.70
CA MET A 284 -18.06 -6.48 -15.55
C MET A 284 -18.60 -6.97 -16.90
N GLN A 285 -18.49 -6.16 -17.95
CA GLN A 285 -18.80 -6.60 -19.31
C GLN A 285 -17.83 -7.68 -19.80
N GLU A 286 -16.53 -7.54 -19.54
CA GLU A 286 -15.52 -8.56 -19.83
C GLU A 286 -15.77 -9.87 -19.07
N ALA A 287 -16.27 -9.77 -17.84
CA ALA A 287 -16.59 -10.89 -16.98
C ALA A 287 -17.91 -11.60 -17.38
N ASP A 288 -18.78 -10.93 -18.14
CA ASP A 288 -20.13 -11.43 -18.45
C ASP A 288 -20.12 -12.48 -19.56
N VAL A 289 -19.34 -13.51 -19.34
CA VAL A 289 -19.20 -14.68 -20.22
C VAL A 289 -19.35 -15.94 -19.34
N ILE A 290 -20.14 -16.88 -19.79
CA ILE A 290 -20.25 -18.20 -19.15
C ILE A 290 -19.21 -19.12 -19.80
N PRO A 291 -18.15 -19.52 -19.06
CA PRO A 291 -17.17 -20.47 -19.60
C PRO A 291 -17.81 -21.83 -19.89
N SER A 292 -17.25 -22.57 -20.83
CA SER A 292 -17.71 -23.91 -21.13
C SER A 292 -17.67 -24.80 -19.88
N GLY A 293 -18.81 -25.44 -19.57
CA GLY A 293 -18.97 -26.27 -18.38
C GLY A 293 -19.28 -25.54 -17.08
N ALA A 294 -19.31 -24.18 -17.08
CA ALA A 294 -19.70 -23.39 -15.92
C ALA A 294 -21.22 -23.12 -15.92
N SER A 295 -21.79 -22.91 -14.73
CA SER A 295 -23.21 -22.58 -14.53
C SER A 295 -23.50 -21.08 -14.45
N SER A 296 -22.46 -20.23 -14.32
CA SER A 296 -22.60 -18.80 -14.13
C SER A 296 -21.49 -18.05 -14.86
N SER A 297 -21.76 -16.79 -15.23
CA SER A 297 -20.70 -15.90 -15.75
C SER A 297 -19.81 -15.42 -14.61
N GLY A 298 -18.58 -15.01 -14.94
CA GLY A 298 -17.65 -14.42 -13.98
C GLY A 298 -18.22 -13.17 -13.31
N LYS A 299 -19.03 -12.38 -14.03
CA LYS A 299 -19.74 -11.22 -13.48
C LYS A 299 -20.63 -11.60 -12.30
N VAL A 300 -21.48 -12.60 -12.46
CA VAL A 300 -22.36 -13.07 -11.37
C VAL A 300 -21.56 -13.51 -10.16
N LEU A 301 -20.44 -14.20 -10.37
CA LEU A 301 -19.56 -14.66 -9.28
C LEU A 301 -18.87 -13.49 -8.57
N ILE A 302 -18.36 -12.50 -9.32
CA ILE A 302 -17.73 -11.29 -8.77
C ILE A 302 -18.75 -10.47 -7.98
N GLU A 303 -19.96 -10.26 -8.51
CA GLU A 303 -21.01 -9.50 -7.83
C GLU A 303 -21.44 -10.17 -6.50
N ARG A 304 -21.54 -11.49 -6.48
CA ARG A 304 -21.83 -12.25 -5.24
C ARG A 304 -20.71 -12.10 -4.21
N LYS A 305 -19.44 -12.21 -4.61
CA LYS A 305 -18.28 -11.99 -3.76
C LYS A 305 -18.27 -10.56 -3.22
N LEU A 306 -18.48 -9.58 -4.07
CA LEU A 306 -18.51 -8.17 -3.69
C LEU A 306 -19.61 -7.86 -2.66
N ALA A 307 -20.79 -8.45 -2.81
CA ALA A 307 -21.88 -8.31 -1.83
C ALA A 307 -21.47 -8.83 -0.44
N ILE A 308 -20.78 -9.97 -0.38
CA ILE A 308 -20.27 -10.52 0.89
C ILE A 308 -19.20 -9.60 1.50
N ILE A 309 -18.28 -9.10 0.70
CA ILE A 309 -17.24 -8.16 1.19
C ILE A 309 -17.88 -6.89 1.76
N LYS A 310 -18.83 -6.28 1.05
CA LYS A 310 -19.54 -5.07 1.50
C LYS A 310 -20.27 -5.31 2.82
N GLU A 311 -20.97 -6.41 2.93
CA GLU A 311 -21.68 -6.78 4.17
C GLU A 311 -20.70 -6.99 5.32
N TYR A 312 -19.60 -7.70 5.10
CA TYR A 312 -18.55 -7.92 6.07
C TYR A 312 -17.90 -6.60 6.52
N MET A 313 -17.53 -5.72 5.56
CA MET A 313 -16.92 -4.43 5.88
C MET A 313 -17.86 -3.52 6.68
N THR A 314 -19.14 -3.50 6.34
CA THR A 314 -20.14 -2.72 7.06
C THR A 314 -20.39 -3.26 8.47
N ARG A 315 -20.61 -4.57 8.61
CA ARG A 315 -20.99 -5.19 9.90
C ARG A 315 -19.84 -5.27 10.90
N GLN A 316 -18.66 -5.68 10.44
CA GLN A 316 -17.53 -5.91 11.35
C GLN A 316 -16.73 -4.63 11.60
N TRP A 317 -16.65 -3.73 10.63
CA TRP A 317 -15.74 -2.60 10.68
C TRP A 317 -16.45 -1.23 10.62
N GLY A 318 -17.74 -1.18 10.35
CA GLY A 318 -18.48 0.07 10.16
C GLY A 318 -17.99 0.86 8.93
N LEU A 319 -17.36 0.17 7.96
CA LEU A 319 -16.82 0.79 6.76
C LEU A 319 -17.78 0.60 5.59
N ASP A 320 -18.34 1.70 5.10
CA ASP A 320 -19.13 1.75 3.87
C ASP A 320 -18.19 1.83 2.66
N MET A 321 -18.10 0.73 1.91
CA MET A 321 -17.23 0.64 0.73
C MET A 321 -17.68 1.55 -0.41
N ASP A 322 -18.99 1.80 -0.56
CA ASP A 322 -19.49 2.70 -1.62
C ASP A 322 -19.15 4.15 -1.31
N LEU A 323 -19.26 4.54 -0.04
CA LEU A 323 -18.83 5.86 0.41
C LEU A 323 -17.31 6.02 0.29
N LEU A 324 -16.52 5.02 0.68
CA LEU A 324 -15.05 5.05 0.50
C LEU A 324 -14.68 5.21 -0.98
N ARG A 325 -15.28 4.40 -1.86
CA ARG A 325 -15.11 4.50 -3.31
C ARG A 325 -15.42 5.92 -3.80
N SER A 326 -16.55 6.47 -3.41
CA SER A 326 -16.96 7.84 -3.78
C SER A 326 -15.95 8.88 -3.30
N ASN A 327 -15.50 8.77 -2.04
CA ASN A 327 -14.52 9.67 -1.44
C ASN A 327 -13.14 9.63 -2.13
N VAL A 328 -12.75 8.48 -2.67
CA VAL A 328 -11.53 8.34 -3.48
C VAL A 328 -11.74 8.97 -4.85
N GLN A 329 -12.80 8.57 -5.55
CA GLN A 329 -12.98 8.89 -6.97
C GLN A 329 -13.34 10.34 -7.22
N LYS A 330 -14.05 11.02 -6.30
CA LYS A 330 -14.31 12.46 -6.40
C LYS A 330 -13.04 13.32 -6.46
N ARG A 331 -11.90 12.76 -6.04
CA ARG A 331 -10.59 13.43 -6.06
C ARG A 331 -9.85 13.29 -7.39
N TYR A 332 -10.22 12.34 -8.23
CA TYR A 332 -9.53 12.09 -9.50
C TYR A 332 -9.58 13.30 -10.46
N PRO A 333 -10.72 13.95 -10.69
CA PRO A 333 -10.78 15.13 -11.56
C PRO A 333 -9.96 16.32 -11.05
N GLU A 334 -9.73 16.40 -9.74
CA GLU A 334 -9.03 17.50 -9.06
C GLU A 334 -7.57 17.16 -8.71
N PHE A 335 -7.08 15.99 -9.12
CA PHE A 335 -5.74 15.52 -8.74
C PHE A 335 -4.64 16.44 -9.23
N ALA A 336 -4.63 16.78 -10.52
CA ALA A 336 -3.61 17.66 -11.11
C ALA A 336 -3.74 19.15 -10.68
N ARG A 337 -4.81 19.51 -9.97
CA ARG A 337 -4.94 20.83 -9.34
C ARG A 337 -4.09 20.95 -8.08
N GLN A 338 -3.84 19.82 -7.41
CA GLN A 338 -3.05 19.78 -6.19
C GLN A 338 -1.58 20.09 -6.47
N ASP A 339 -0.90 20.67 -5.52
CA ASP A 339 0.55 20.80 -5.53
C ASP A 339 1.14 19.83 -4.51
N PHE A 340 1.57 18.67 -4.99
CA PHE A 340 2.15 17.64 -4.13
C PHE A 340 3.63 17.87 -3.79
N THR A 341 4.23 18.93 -4.33
CA THR A 341 5.67 19.25 -4.14
C THR A 341 5.95 20.12 -2.93
N ILE A 342 4.91 20.62 -2.27
CA ILE A 342 5.04 21.52 -1.11
C ILE A 342 4.61 20.84 0.19
N ILE A 343 5.13 21.33 1.29
CA ILE A 343 4.65 20.99 2.64
C ILE A 343 3.36 21.77 2.89
N HIS A 344 2.29 21.05 3.30
CA HIS A 344 0.96 21.61 3.54
C HIS A 344 0.68 21.82 5.03
#